data_483197b6e632a514742a492de1e3f545
#
_entry.id   483197b6e632a514742a492de1e3f545
#
_cell.length_a   1.000
_cell.length_b   1.000
_cell.length_c   1.000
_cell.angle_alpha   90.00
_cell.angle_beta   90.00
_cell.angle_gamma   90.00
#
_symmetry.space_group_name_H-M   'P 1'
#
loop_
_entity.id
_entity.type
_entity.pdbx_description
1 polymer ?
#
loop_
_entity_poly.entity_id
_entity_poly.type
_entity_poly.pdbx_seq_one_letter_code
_entity_poly.pdbx_strand_id
1 'polypeptide(L)'
;MYGKSIKDMKKFIVSFCGLLCCVWPGRLSARGMAFVLQAGRAAGVELSPSEKPVVHTALSILQRDVRAVLGDSLRILSAGGDIVAGTVGEGGLVEKTGADLDALEGRKQAFLLSVLPDGRLLVAGSDSHGTAYGLMEVSRLLGVSPWEWWADATPETRTHFELPAGYRDLQFPSVEYRGIFINDEDWGLMPWSSTCYEPWHKKGRIGPRTNERIFELLLRLRANLYWPAMHECTEPFFLTDGNREVARRFGIYIGGSHCEPMASSTAGEWRRRGKGDYDYVRNHAAVRDFWEERVKEVAGQEIFYTIGMRGVHDGQMQGAKTVDEQKAVLERVIRDQRDLLRQHVDSDVTAVPQVFIPYKEVLEVYRAGLQVPEDVTLMWCDDNYGYIRHFPTPEERARKGGNGIYYHVSYWGRPHDYLWLGTFSPALLFQQMKLAYDRGIRKVWVLNVGDIKPAEYQTELFLDMAWDMDKVAAEGVSAHWEGFLCREFGRKAGKALRPVMEEHYRLAYVRKPEFMGNTREEERDRAYRVVKDLPWSRREIQERLTDYREISDEAGR
;
A
#
# COMPACT_ATOMS: atom_id res chain seq x y z
N MET A 1 28.37 54.57 -1.69
CA MET A 1 29.57 54.18 -0.90
C MET A 1 29.33 52.76 -0.43
N TYR A 2 30.04 52.01 -0.87
CA TYR A 2 31.04 50.98 -0.88
C TYR A 2 30.60 49.69 -1.60
N GLY A 3 31.02 49.59 -2.84
CA GLY A 3 31.20 48.28 -3.45
C GLY A 3 32.51 47.67 -2.95
N LYS A 4 32.54 46.38 -2.63
CA LYS A 4 33.73 45.53 -2.63
C LYS A 4 33.47 44.21 -3.33
N SER A 5 34.34 43.94 -4.23
CA SER A 5 34.42 42.95 -5.27
C SER A 5 34.55 41.51 -4.73
N ILE A 6 33.85 40.59 -5.42
CA ILE A 6 33.82 39.14 -5.22
C ILE A 6 35.15 38.45 -5.68
N LYS A 7 36.28 39.14 -5.68
CA LYS A 7 37.56 38.58 -6.17
C LYS A 7 38.54 38.07 -5.11
N ASP A 8 38.29 38.27 -3.83
CA ASP A 8 39.27 37.97 -2.78
C ASP A 8 39.00 36.70 -1.92
N MET A 9 38.06 35.84 -2.33
CA MET A 9 37.75 34.63 -1.57
C MET A 9 38.27 33.32 -2.17
N LYS A 10 39.26 33.39 -3.09
CA LYS A 10 39.85 32.20 -3.72
C LYS A 10 41.33 31.89 -3.31
N LYS A 11 41.80 32.38 -2.18
CA LYS A 11 43.21 32.17 -1.78
C LYS A 11 43.45 31.60 -0.37
N PHE A 12 42.51 30.88 0.23
CA PHE A 12 42.74 30.31 1.57
C PHE A 12 42.33 28.83 1.75
N ILE A 13 42.45 28.00 0.74
CA ILE A 13 42.36 26.53 0.91
C ILE A 13 43.38 25.86 -0.02
N VAL A 14 44.66 26.02 0.26
CA VAL A 14 45.71 25.08 -0.13
C VAL A 14 46.86 25.29 0.87
N SER A 15 46.90 24.58 1.94
CA SER A 15 48.09 24.16 2.67
C SER A 15 47.67 23.57 4.02
N PHE A 16 47.44 22.29 4.08
CA PHE A 16 47.70 21.41 5.22
C PHE A 16 47.29 19.98 4.87
N CYS A 17 48.03 19.36 3.99
CA CYS A 17 48.05 17.90 3.88
C CYS A 17 49.52 17.49 3.96
N GLY A 18 50.03 17.42 5.16
CA GLY A 18 51.39 16.93 5.48
C GLY A 18 51.26 15.79 6.48
N LEU A 19 51.51 14.59 6.01
CA LEU A 19 51.95 13.37 6.69
C LEU A 19 51.69 13.24 8.21
N LEU A 20 50.78 12.33 8.54
CA LEU A 20 50.95 11.44 9.68
C LEU A 20 50.53 10.02 9.22
N CYS A 21 51.52 9.27 8.72
CA CYS A 21 51.46 7.81 8.61
C CYS A 21 51.44 7.22 10.01
N CYS A 22 50.26 7.12 10.64
CA CYS A 22 50.08 6.19 11.74
C CYS A 22 49.88 4.80 11.13
N VAL A 23 50.95 4.00 11.15
CA VAL A 23 50.87 2.57 10.91
C VAL A 23 50.04 1.96 12.04
N TRP A 24 48.76 1.79 11.78
CA TRP A 24 47.89 0.93 12.59
C TRP A 24 48.23 -0.51 12.20
N PRO A 25 48.49 -1.41 13.17
CA PRO A 25 48.67 -2.82 12.84
C PRO A 25 47.34 -3.32 12.25
N GLY A 26 47.40 -3.65 10.95
CA GLY A 26 46.26 -4.17 10.22
C GLY A 26 45.68 -5.38 10.96
N ARG A 27 44.46 -5.26 11.48
CA ARG A 27 43.62 -6.43 11.62
C ARG A 27 43.42 -6.93 10.19
N LEU A 28 44.00 -8.07 9.88
CA LEU A 28 43.62 -8.89 8.75
C LEU A 28 42.12 -9.19 8.96
N SER A 29 41.26 -8.35 8.40
CA SER A 29 39.86 -8.67 8.19
C SER A 29 39.91 -9.89 7.28
N ALA A 30 39.50 -11.04 7.78
CA ALA A 30 39.21 -12.19 6.94
C ALA A 30 38.23 -11.66 5.86
N ARG A 31 38.72 -11.57 4.61
CA ARG A 31 37.87 -11.20 3.47
C ARG A 31 36.86 -12.32 3.35
N GLY A 32 35.62 -12.10 3.86
CA GLY A 32 34.48 -13.01 3.64
C GLY A 32 34.29 -13.22 2.14
N MET A 33 33.56 -14.28 1.80
CA MET A 33 33.20 -14.58 0.41
C MET A 33 31.98 -13.76 0.00
N ALA A 34 31.90 -13.35 -1.29
CA ALA A 34 30.71 -12.77 -1.87
C ALA A 34 29.63 -13.86 -2.03
N PHE A 35 28.36 -13.45 -1.95
CA PHE A 35 27.25 -14.31 -2.34
C PHE A 35 27.06 -14.25 -3.85
N VAL A 36 26.94 -15.41 -4.52
CA VAL A 36 26.82 -15.49 -5.99
C VAL A 36 25.76 -16.53 -6.38
N LEU A 37 24.77 -16.10 -7.17
CA LEU A 37 23.92 -16.98 -7.97
C LEU A 37 24.39 -16.92 -9.43
N GLN A 38 24.54 -18.05 -10.07
CA GLN A 38 25.06 -18.16 -11.43
C GLN A 38 24.16 -19.00 -12.32
N ALA A 39 23.90 -18.53 -13.53
CA ALA A 39 23.21 -19.30 -14.56
C ALA A 39 23.93 -20.63 -14.84
N GLY A 40 23.16 -21.72 -14.99
CA GLY A 40 23.71 -23.07 -15.14
C GLY A 40 24.14 -23.75 -13.85
N ARG A 41 24.01 -23.10 -12.69
CA ARG A 41 24.26 -23.67 -11.36
C ARG A 41 23.00 -23.61 -10.50
N ALA A 42 22.42 -24.77 -10.20
CA ALA A 42 21.28 -24.84 -9.28
C ALA A 42 21.70 -24.36 -7.88
N ALA A 43 20.98 -23.37 -7.35
CA ALA A 43 21.16 -22.87 -6.00
C ALA A 43 20.15 -23.47 -5.02
N GLY A 44 20.52 -23.53 -3.74
CA GLY A 44 19.69 -24.03 -2.66
C GLY A 44 19.23 -22.95 -1.70
N VAL A 45 17.99 -23.12 -1.17
CA VAL A 45 17.46 -22.31 -0.07
C VAL A 45 17.12 -23.24 1.10
N GLU A 46 17.67 -22.93 2.26
CA GLU A 46 17.24 -23.53 3.53
C GLU A 46 16.07 -22.72 4.07
N LEU A 47 14.94 -23.40 4.30
CA LEU A 47 13.73 -22.82 4.89
C LEU A 47 13.09 -23.85 5.81
N SER A 48 12.67 -23.43 7.00
CA SER A 48 11.93 -24.32 7.92
C SER A 48 10.54 -24.66 7.37
N PRO A 49 10.10 -25.92 7.43
CA PRO A 49 8.73 -26.30 7.10
C PRO A 49 7.68 -25.67 8.04
N SER A 50 8.07 -25.21 9.24
CA SER A 50 7.19 -24.56 10.22
C SER A 50 6.89 -23.10 9.92
N GLU A 51 7.55 -22.51 8.92
CA GLU A 51 7.28 -21.13 8.53
C GLU A 51 5.81 -20.91 8.12
N LYS A 52 5.31 -19.70 8.35
CA LYS A 52 3.92 -19.38 7.96
C LYS A 52 3.73 -19.38 6.44
N PRO A 53 2.49 -19.56 5.96
CA PRO A 53 2.19 -19.67 4.52
C PRO A 53 2.73 -18.50 3.67
N VAL A 54 2.77 -17.27 4.20
CA VAL A 54 3.28 -16.11 3.47
C VAL A 54 4.76 -16.24 3.11
N VAL A 55 5.57 -16.87 3.98
CA VAL A 55 7.00 -17.08 3.72
C VAL A 55 7.20 -18.10 2.59
N HIS A 56 6.45 -19.20 2.62
CA HIS A 56 6.46 -20.20 1.54
C HIS A 56 5.97 -19.61 0.21
N THR A 57 4.95 -18.76 0.26
CA THR A 57 4.45 -18.03 -0.92
C THR A 57 5.53 -17.10 -1.49
N ALA A 58 6.18 -16.28 -0.65
CA ALA A 58 7.27 -15.40 -1.06
C ALA A 58 8.45 -16.18 -1.65
N LEU A 59 8.81 -17.33 -1.06
CA LEU A 59 9.85 -18.18 -1.64
C LEU A 59 9.44 -18.73 -3.01
N SER A 60 8.19 -19.15 -3.19
CA SER A 60 7.72 -19.64 -4.50
C SER A 60 7.76 -18.55 -5.59
N ILE A 61 7.48 -17.31 -5.21
CA ILE A 61 7.62 -16.13 -6.09
C ILE A 61 9.10 -15.92 -6.44
N LEU A 62 9.99 -15.90 -5.45
CA LEU A 62 11.43 -15.76 -5.67
C LEU A 62 12.01 -16.88 -6.55
N GLN A 63 11.56 -18.13 -6.37
CA GLN A 63 11.97 -19.26 -7.24
C GLN A 63 11.59 -19.00 -8.71
N ARG A 64 10.39 -18.47 -8.97
CA ARG A 64 9.95 -18.11 -10.31
C ARG A 64 10.81 -16.98 -10.88
N ASP A 65 11.11 -15.98 -10.07
CA ASP A 65 11.88 -14.79 -10.46
C ASP A 65 13.35 -15.14 -10.78
N VAL A 66 13.97 -15.98 -9.94
CA VAL A 66 15.33 -16.50 -10.21
C VAL A 66 15.37 -17.29 -11.50
N ARG A 67 14.35 -18.09 -11.76
CA ARG A 67 14.24 -18.82 -13.05
C ARG A 67 14.10 -17.86 -14.23
N ALA A 68 13.29 -16.82 -14.10
CA ALA A 68 13.10 -15.84 -15.17
C ALA A 68 14.39 -15.05 -15.48
N VAL A 69 15.18 -14.72 -14.46
CA VAL A 69 16.40 -13.91 -14.60
C VAL A 69 17.63 -14.75 -14.96
N LEU A 70 17.84 -15.92 -14.31
CA LEU A 70 19.06 -16.73 -14.43
C LEU A 70 18.86 -18.05 -15.20
N GLY A 71 17.63 -18.41 -15.54
CA GLY A 71 17.31 -19.66 -16.22
C GLY A 71 17.27 -20.92 -15.33
N ASP A 72 17.72 -20.80 -14.09
CA ASP A 72 17.78 -21.91 -13.11
C ASP A 72 16.82 -21.68 -11.94
N SER A 73 16.45 -22.76 -11.24
CA SER A 73 15.56 -22.68 -10.10
C SER A 73 16.29 -22.83 -8.77
N LEU A 74 15.81 -22.07 -7.76
CA LEU A 74 16.18 -22.31 -6.36
C LEU A 74 15.50 -23.62 -5.88
N ARG A 75 16.28 -24.50 -5.22
CA ARG A 75 15.76 -25.74 -4.63
C ARG A 75 15.66 -25.58 -3.12
N ILE A 76 14.55 -26.07 -2.54
CA ILE A 76 14.45 -26.11 -1.07
C ILE A 76 15.29 -27.28 -0.58
N LEU A 77 16.20 -26.99 0.34
CA LEU A 77 17.13 -27.95 0.93
C LEU A 77 16.94 -27.98 2.45
N SER A 78 17.24 -29.14 3.05
CA SER A 78 17.26 -29.29 4.51
C SER A 78 18.54 -28.74 5.16
N ALA A 79 19.64 -28.64 4.39
CA ALA A 79 20.92 -28.08 4.81
C ALA A 79 21.81 -27.80 3.61
N GLY A 80 22.78 -26.90 3.76
CA GLY A 80 23.80 -26.60 2.74
C GLY A 80 23.28 -25.72 1.60
N GLY A 81 22.26 -24.94 1.83
CA GLY A 81 21.73 -23.97 0.85
C GLY A 81 22.61 -22.75 0.69
N ASP A 82 22.61 -22.17 -0.50
CA ASP A 82 23.28 -20.88 -0.77
C ASP A 82 22.56 -19.70 -0.09
N ILE A 83 21.26 -19.85 0.18
CA ILE A 83 20.43 -18.89 0.93
C ILE A 83 19.91 -19.58 2.20
N VAL A 84 19.96 -18.90 3.32
CA VAL A 84 19.33 -19.30 4.58
C VAL A 84 18.22 -18.29 4.88
N ALA A 85 16.97 -18.70 4.82
CA ALA A 85 15.82 -17.83 5.04
C ALA A 85 14.99 -18.30 6.23
N GLY A 86 14.50 -17.39 7.04
CA GLY A 86 13.63 -17.74 8.15
C GLY A 86 13.25 -16.58 9.06
N THR A 87 12.30 -16.87 9.93
CA THR A 87 11.78 -15.96 10.94
C THR A 87 12.49 -16.22 12.27
N VAL A 88 12.93 -15.15 12.94
CA VAL A 88 13.56 -15.23 14.27
C VAL A 88 12.60 -15.93 15.25
N GLY A 89 13.10 -16.94 15.94
CA GLY A 89 12.30 -17.77 16.85
C GLY A 89 11.55 -18.95 16.20
N GLU A 90 11.44 -18.99 14.88
CA GLU A 90 10.76 -20.07 14.18
C GLU A 90 11.75 -21.15 13.71
N GLY A 91 11.78 -22.27 14.41
CA GLY A 91 12.66 -23.39 14.06
C GLY A 91 14.16 -23.18 14.29
N GLY A 92 14.59 -22.01 14.70
CA GLY A 92 15.97 -21.67 15.06
C GLY A 92 16.98 -21.76 13.90
N LEU A 93 16.52 -21.66 12.65
CA LEU A 93 17.38 -21.82 11.47
C LEU A 93 18.32 -20.62 11.29
N VAL A 94 17.79 -19.39 11.41
CA VAL A 94 18.57 -18.17 11.23
C VAL A 94 19.53 -17.94 12.38
N GLU A 95 19.19 -18.33 13.60
CA GLU A 95 20.05 -18.24 14.79
C GLU A 95 21.27 -19.14 14.68
N LYS A 96 21.15 -20.31 14.06
CA LYS A 96 22.26 -21.25 13.83
C LYS A 96 23.33 -20.71 12.89
N THR A 97 23.05 -19.65 12.15
CA THR A 97 24.04 -18.98 11.30
C THR A 97 25.10 -18.22 12.09
N GLY A 98 24.81 -17.88 13.36
CA GLY A 98 25.66 -17.05 14.22
C GLY A 98 25.71 -15.57 13.81
N ALA A 99 24.82 -15.14 12.94
CA ALA A 99 24.67 -13.74 12.57
C ALA A 99 24.09 -12.91 13.75
N ASP A 100 24.48 -11.66 13.82
CA ASP A 100 23.90 -10.69 14.76
C ASP A 100 22.49 -10.31 14.29
N LEU A 101 21.49 -10.74 15.05
CA LEU A 101 20.06 -10.52 14.81
C LEU A 101 19.44 -9.48 15.77
N ASP A 102 20.20 -8.90 16.69
CA ASP A 102 19.71 -7.98 17.72
C ASP A 102 18.94 -6.80 17.11
N ALA A 103 19.33 -6.36 15.92
CA ALA A 103 18.67 -5.28 15.20
C ALA A 103 17.21 -5.59 14.79
N LEU A 104 16.79 -6.86 14.82
CA LEU A 104 15.41 -7.28 14.54
C LEU A 104 14.52 -7.32 15.79
N GLU A 105 15.12 -7.33 16.99
CA GLU A 105 14.40 -7.44 18.24
C GLU A 105 13.43 -6.25 18.45
N GLY A 106 12.21 -6.56 18.87
CA GLY A 106 11.16 -5.57 19.13
C GLY A 106 10.61 -4.86 17.90
N ARG A 107 11.11 -5.15 16.68
CA ARG A 107 10.60 -4.61 15.44
C ARG A 107 9.54 -5.53 14.84
N LYS A 108 8.54 -4.92 14.20
CA LYS A 108 7.54 -5.64 13.40
C LYS A 108 7.90 -5.55 11.92
N GLN A 109 7.70 -6.65 11.19
CA GLN A 109 7.84 -6.71 9.74
C GLN A 109 9.23 -6.27 9.23
N ALA A 110 10.24 -6.30 10.11
CA ALA A 110 11.61 -5.99 9.75
C ALA A 110 12.30 -7.19 9.13
N PHE A 111 13.24 -6.94 8.22
CA PHE A 111 14.14 -7.97 7.72
C PHE A 111 15.59 -7.50 7.69
N LEU A 112 16.46 -8.48 7.74
CA LEU A 112 17.89 -8.34 7.56
C LEU A 112 18.35 -9.24 6.41
N LEU A 113 18.95 -8.63 5.38
CA LEU A 113 19.78 -9.34 4.41
C LEU A 113 21.24 -9.21 4.83
N SER A 114 21.97 -10.31 4.88
CA SER A 114 23.39 -10.29 5.20
C SER A 114 24.17 -11.39 4.48
N VAL A 115 25.27 -11.05 3.84
CA VAL A 115 26.22 -12.04 3.31
C VAL A 115 27.09 -12.53 4.45
N LEU A 116 26.96 -13.82 4.75
CA LEU A 116 27.71 -14.50 5.80
C LEU A 116 29.19 -14.68 5.41
N PRO A 117 30.11 -14.89 6.38
CA PRO A 117 31.54 -15.09 6.08
C PRO A 117 31.84 -16.22 5.10
N ASP A 118 30.99 -17.24 5.04
CA ASP A 118 31.11 -18.40 4.13
C ASP A 118 30.48 -18.16 2.74
N GLY A 119 29.96 -16.96 2.46
CA GLY A 119 29.39 -16.55 1.18
C GLY A 119 27.91 -16.89 1.01
N ARG A 120 27.24 -17.48 2.01
CA ARG A 120 25.79 -17.66 1.97
C ARG A 120 25.06 -16.35 2.22
N LEU A 121 23.85 -16.22 1.67
CA LEU A 121 22.96 -15.09 1.95
C LEU A 121 21.99 -15.47 3.08
N LEU A 122 22.02 -14.71 4.16
CA LEU A 122 21.00 -14.74 5.21
C LEU A 122 19.84 -13.81 4.84
N VAL A 123 18.60 -14.31 4.96
CA VAL A 123 17.34 -13.58 4.90
C VAL A 123 16.61 -13.82 6.21
N ALA A 124 16.77 -12.94 7.19
CA ALA A 124 16.16 -13.09 8.51
C ALA A 124 15.06 -12.04 8.71
N GLY A 125 13.86 -12.48 9.08
CA GLY A 125 12.74 -11.61 9.44
C GLY A 125 12.48 -11.57 10.94
N SER A 126 12.03 -10.42 11.46
CA SER A 126 11.54 -10.30 12.85
C SER A 126 10.22 -11.02 13.07
N ASP A 127 9.46 -11.21 12.01
CA ASP A 127 8.23 -11.98 11.90
C ASP A 127 8.07 -12.53 10.47
N SER A 128 7.02 -13.28 10.23
CA SER A 128 6.79 -13.93 8.94
C SER A 128 6.63 -12.94 7.76
N HIS A 129 6.08 -11.75 8.02
CA HIS A 129 6.02 -10.69 6.99
C HIS A 129 7.41 -10.14 6.69
N GLY A 130 8.23 -9.90 7.73
CA GLY A 130 9.62 -9.49 7.57
C GLY A 130 10.41 -10.48 6.71
N THR A 131 10.30 -11.78 6.99
CA THR A 131 10.95 -12.82 6.18
C THR A 131 10.48 -12.79 4.72
N ALA A 132 9.16 -12.68 4.51
CA ALA A 132 8.59 -12.60 3.17
C ALA A 132 9.06 -11.35 2.40
N TYR A 133 9.11 -10.19 3.06
CA TYR A 133 9.64 -8.96 2.45
C TYR A 133 11.13 -9.05 2.15
N GLY A 134 11.91 -9.72 3.01
CA GLY A 134 13.33 -10.00 2.73
C GLY A 134 13.51 -10.84 1.46
N LEU A 135 12.68 -11.89 1.26
CA LEU A 135 12.69 -12.68 0.03
C LEU A 135 12.29 -11.85 -1.20
N MET A 136 11.30 -10.94 -1.07
CA MET A 136 10.93 -10.02 -2.15
C MET A 136 12.02 -8.97 -2.42
N GLU A 137 12.78 -8.55 -1.41
CA GLU A 137 13.93 -7.67 -1.61
C GLU A 137 15.04 -8.36 -2.41
N VAL A 138 15.29 -9.65 -2.21
CA VAL A 138 16.20 -10.43 -3.07
C VAL A 138 15.70 -10.42 -4.52
N SER A 139 14.40 -10.60 -4.76
CA SER A 139 13.81 -10.48 -6.09
C SER A 139 14.02 -9.09 -6.71
N ARG A 140 13.82 -8.02 -5.92
CA ARG A 140 14.04 -6.64 -6.36
C ARG A 140 15.52 -6.39 -6.72
N LEU A 141 16.47 -6.89 -5.92
CA LEU A 141 17.89 -6.80 -6.18
C LEU A 141 18.32 -7.59 -7.44
N LEU A 142 17.62 -8.70 -7.74
CA LEU A 142 17.77 -9.42 -9.01
C LEU A 142 17.31 -8.59 -10.23
N GLY A 143 16.56 -7.50 -10.01
CA GLY A 143 16.06 -6.61 -11.05
C GLY A 143 14.64 -6.91 -11.52
N VAL A 144 13.88 -7.71 -10.77
CA VAL A 144 12.47 -7.97 -11.07
C VAL A 144 11.63 -6.79 -10.59
N SER A 145 10.86 -6.19 -11.50
CA SER A 145 9.92 -5.10 -11.17
C SER A 145 8.76 -5.62 -10.31
N PRO A 146 8.26 -4.83 -9.33
CA PRO A 146 6.98 -5.12 -8.69
C PRO A 146 5.84 -5.23 -9.70
N TRP A 147 5.95 -4.52 -10.82
CA TRP A 147 4.97 -4.42 -11.89
C TRP A 147 5.16 -5.48 -12.99
N GLU A 148 6.03 -6.46 -12.77
CA GLU A 148 6.36 -7.53 -13.73
C GLU A 148 5.12 -8.05 -14.44
N TRP A 149 4.09 -8.42 -13.69
CA TRP A 149 2.86 -8.97 -14.26
C TRP A 149 1.86 -7.88 -14.71
N TRP A 150 1.67 -6.83 -13.89
CA TRP A 150 0.65 -5.79 -14.16
C TRP A 150 1.02 -4.83 -15.28
N ALA A 151 2.31 -4.62 -15.54
CA ALA A 151 2.81 -3.74 -16.59
C ALA A 151 3.58 -4.48 -17.68
N ASP A 152 3.49 -5.81 -17.74
CA ASP A 152 4.21 -6.67 -18.70
C ASP A 152 5.73 -6.40 -18.71
N ALA A 153 6.30 -6.06 -17.54
CA ALA A 153 7.70 -5.70 -17.35
C ALA A 153 8.56 -6.96 -17.24
N THR A 154 8.87 -7.59 -18.37
CA THR A 154 9.69 -8.81 -18.43
C THR A 154 11.09 -8.56 -17.84
N PRO A 155 11.54 -9.34 -16.84
CA PRO A 155 12.86 -9.17 -16.26
C PRO A 155 13.98 -9.43 -17.28
N GLU A 156 15.05 -8.64 -17.19
CA GLU A 156 16.26 -8.87 -17.99
C GLU A 156 16.96 -10.15 -17.54
N THR A 157 17.36 -11.00 -18.50
CA THR A 157 18.17 -12.18 -18.21
C THR A 157 19.61 -11.79 -17.87
N ARG A 158 20.20 -12.49 -16.88
CA ARG A 158 21.55 -12.27 -16.42
C ARG A 158 22.32 -13.59 -16.35
N THR A 159 23.63 -13.52 -16.46
CA THR A 159 24.51 -14.69 -16.30
C THR A 159 24.87 -14.93 -14.84
N HIS A 160 24.82 -13.92 -13.99
CA HIS A 160 25.08 -14.01 -12.56
C HIS A 160 24.42 -12.86 -11.80
N PHE A 161 24.23 -13.08 -10.49
CA PHE A 161 23.85 -12.08 -9.50
C PHE A 161 24.82 -12.18 -8.32
N GLU A 162 25.36 -11.06 -7.86
CA GLU A 162 26.35 -11.01 -6.80
C GLU A 162 26.02 -9.95 -5.76
N LEU A 163 26.20 -10.31 -4.47
CA LEU A 163 26.27 -9.36 -3.37
C LEU A 163 27.66 -9.42 -2.74
N PRO A 164 28.31 -8.27 -2.49
CA PRO A 164 29.68 -8.25 -1.99
C PRO A 164 29.81 -8.86 -0.60
N ALA A 165 30.99 -9.35 -0.28
CA ALA A 165 31.31 -9.79 1.08
C ALA A 165 31.05 -8.68 2.10
N GLY A 166 30.35 -9.06 3.20
CA GLY A 166 29.96 -8.10 4.23
C GLY A 166 28.75 -7.22 3.87
N TYR A 167 28.06 -7.49 2.76
CA TYR A 167 26.76 -6.86 2.47
C TYR A 167 25.82 -7.04 3.64
N ARG A 168 25.19 -5.96 4.07
CA ARG A 168 24.19 -5.94 5.14
C ARG A 168 23.14 -4.88 4.83
N ASP A 169 21.87 -5.27 4.85
CA ASP A 169 20.73 -4.39 4.62
C ASP A 169 19.63 -4.71 5.64
N LEU A 170 19.31 -3.75 6.50
CA LEU A 170 18.26 -3.83 7.50
C LEU A 170 17.15 -2.87 7.11
N GLN A 171 15.97 -3.41 6.90
CA GLN A 171 14.80 -2.60 6.57
C GLN A 171 13.61 -2.90 7.48
N PHE A 172 12.78 -1.91 7.71
CA PHE A 172 11.55 -2.02 8.48
C PHE A 172 10.57 -0.88 8.10
N PRO A 173 9.26 -1.08 8.28
CA PRO A 173 8.27 -0.11 7.82
C PRO A 173 8.19 1.14 8.69
N SER A 174 7.96 2.29 8.03
CA SER A 174 7.59 3.56 8.67
C SER A 174 6.12 3.57 9.13
N VAL A 175 5.27 2.76 8.51
CA VAL A 175 3.83 2.63 8.81
C VAL A 175 3.48 1.16 8.99
N GLU A 176 2.79 0.80 10.08
CA GLU A 176 2.56 -0.60 10.46
C GLU A 176 1.64 -1.35 9.48
N TYR A 177 0.47 -0.77 9.12
CA TYR A 177 -0.45 -1.34 8.13
C TYR A 177 -0.51 -0.41 6.92
N ARG A 178 -0.33 -0.95 5.74
CA ARG A 178 -0.25 -0.19 4.49
C ARG A 178 -0.79 -1.01 3.33
N GLY A 179 -1.60 -0.38 2.50
CA GLY A 179 -2.26 -1.10 1.42
C GLY A 179 -3.10 -0.21 0.52
N ILE A 180 -3.92 -0.87 -0.28
CA ILE A 180 -4.76 -0.23 -1.29
C ILE A 180 -6.24 -0.58 -1.10
N PHE A 181 -7.10 0.28 -1.64
CA PHE A 181 -8.52 0.06 -1.78
C PHE A 181 -8.90 0.07 -3.27
N ILE A 182 -9.50 -1.01 -3.75
CA ILE A 182 -10.12 -1.08 -5.07
C ILE A 182 -11.55 -0.59 -4.91
N ASN A 183 -11.85 0.59 -5.43
CA ASN A 183 -13.13 1.27 -5.20
C ASN A 183 -13.91 1.62 -6.48
N ASP A 184 -13.29 1.60 -7.64
CA ASP A 184 -13.91 2.02 -8.90
C ASP A 184 -13.77 0.91 -9.96
N GLU A 185 -13.96 -0.32 -9.55
CA GLU A 185 -13.72 -1.55 -10.32
C GLU A 185 -14.67 -1.78 -11.48
N ASP A 186 -15.76 -1.02 -11.55
CA ASP A 186 -16.88 -1.24 -12.49
C ASP A 186 -16.47 -1.16 -13.96
N TRP A 187 -15.50 -0.33 -14.28
CA TRP A 187 -15.08 -0.06 -15.66
C TRP A 187 -13.84 -0.81 -16.11
N GLY A 188 -13.02 -1.29 -15.19
CA GLY A 188 -11.74 -1.87 -15.50
C GLY A 188 -11.54 -3.26 -14.90
N LEU A 189 -11.12 -3.32 -13.64
CA LEU A 189 -10.65 -4.55 -13.01
C LEU A 189 -11.72 -5.64 -12.96
N MET A 190 -12.95 -5.33 -12.56
CA MET A 190 -13.99 -6.34 -12.41
C MET A 190 -14.45 -6.90 -13.77
N PRO A 191 -14.81 -6.09 -14.79
CA PRO A 191 -15.14 -6.62 -16.11
C PRO A 191 -14.01 -7.44 -16.72
N TRP A 192 -12.76 -6.97 -16.62
CA TRP A 192 -11.60 -7.71 -17.12
C TRP A 192 -11.41 -9.04 -16.37
N SER A 193 -11.47 -9.03 -15.05
CA SER A 193 -11.37 -10.26 -14.23
C SER A 193 -12.44 -11.27 -14.64
N SER A 194 -13.71 -10.84 -14.71
CA SER A 194 -14.85 -11.72 -14.94
C SER A 194 -15.02 -12.21 -16.37
N THR A 195 -14.44 -11.51 -17.36
CA THR A 195 -14.63 -11.85 -18.77
C THR A 195 -13.38 -12.40 -19.45
N CYS A 196 -12.20 -11.92 -19.04
CA CYS A 196 -10.94 -12.25 -19.70
C CYS A 196 -10.07 -13.19 -18.86
N TYR A 197 -9.88 -12.89 -17.58
CA TYR A 197 -8.90 -13.60 -16.75
C TYR A 197 -9.49 -14.79 -15.98
N GLU A 198 -10.68 -14.60 -15.37
CA GLU A 198 -11.44 -15.64 -14.66
C GLU A 198 -12.90 -15.63 -15.10
N PRO A 199 -13.22 -16.06 -16.33
CA PRO A 199 -14.56 -15.95 -16.90
C PRO A 199 -15.66 -16.43 -15.95
N TRP A 200 -16.68 -15.60 -15.76
CA TRP A 200 -17.78 -15.84 -14.85
C TRP A 200 -19.12 -15.50 -15.49
N HIS A 201 -20.07 -16.42 -15.39
CA HIS A 201 -21.32 -16.36 -16.15
C HIS A 201 -22.48 -15.68 -15.44
N LYS A 202 -22.27 -15.19 -14.22
CA LYS A 202 -23.31 -14.54 -13.40
C LYS A 202 -23.01 -13.05 -13.23
N LYS A 203 -22.93 -12.61 -11.98
CA LYS A 203 -22.52 -11.26 -11.60
C LYS A 203 -21.00 -11.11 -11.77
N GLY A 204 -20.55 -9.89 -12.04
CA GLY A 204 -19.11 -9.59 -12.07
C GLY A 204 -18.42 -9.97 -10.77
N ARG A 205 -17.18 -10.44 -10.85
CA ARG A 205 -16.37 -10.79 -9.68
C ARG A 205 -14.90 -10.50 -9.89
N ILE A 206 -14.21 -10.27 -8.78
CA ILE A 206 -12.76 -10.31 -8.69
C ILE A 206 -12.43 -11.61 -7.94
N GLY A 207 -12.02 -12.63 -8.69
CA GLY A 207 -11.84 -13.98 -8.17
C GLY A 207 -10.47 -14.25 -7.56
N PRO A 208 -10.23 -15.47 -7.08
CA PRO A 208 -9.01 -15.81 -6.36
C PRO A 208 -7.74 -15.69 -7.21
N ARG A 209 -7.77 -15.95 -8.51
CA ARG A 209 -6.61 -15.78 -9.38
C ARG A 209 -6.25 -14.32 -9.57
N THR A 210 -7.26 -13.44 -9.69
CA THR A 210 -7.05 -11.98 -9.78
C THR A 210 -6.50 -11.45 -8.45
N ASN A 211 -7.09 -11.85 -7.32
CA ASN A 211 -6.60 -11.47 -6.00
C ASN A 211 -5.18 -12.01 -5.73
N GLU A 212 -4.82 -13.19 -6.23
CA GLU A 212 -3.44 -13.69 -6.16
C GLU A 212 -2.45 -12.71 -6.83
N ARG A 213 -2.78 -12.14 -7.98
CA ARG A 213 -1.94 -11.14 -8.67
C ARG A 213 -1.90 -9.81 -7.94
N ILE A 214 -3.04 -9.40 -7.35
CA ILE A 214 -3.07 -8.20 -6.50
C ILE A 214 -2.19 -8.39 -5.27
N PHE A 215 -2.32 -9.52 -4.57
CA PHE A 215 -1.57 -9.78 -3.35
C PHE A 215 -0.08 -10.01 -3.60
N GLU A 216 0.28 -10.58 -4.75
CA GLU A 216 1.67 -10.64 -5.19
C GLU A 216 2.26 -9.23 -5.38
N LEU A 217 1.54 -8.32 -6.05
CA LEU A 217 1.94 -6.93 -6.19
C LEU A 217 2.13 -6.25 -4.81
N LEU A 218 1.16 -6.43 -3.91
CA LEU A 218 1.23 -5.88 -2.56
C LEU A 218 2.44 -6.43 -1.79
N LEU A 219 2.70 -7.74 -1.89
CA LEU A 219 3.85 -8.35 -1.23
C LEU A 219 5.19 -7.81 -1.78
N ARG A 220 5.30 -7.64 -3.10
CA ARG A 220 6.47 -7.04 -3.76
C ARG A 220 6.68 -5.57 -3.35
N LEU A 221 5.61 -4.84 -3.12
CA LEU A 221 5.61 -3.46 -2.62
C LEU A 221 5.61 -3.38 -1.08
N ARG A 222 5.81 -4.52 -0.40
CA ARG A 222 5.90 -4.63 1.07
C ARG A 222 4.65 -4.11 1.80
N ALA A 223 3.48 -4.24 1.15
CA ALA A 223 2.18 -3.93 1.74
C ALA A 223 1.58 -5.18 2.40
N ASN A 224 0.66 -4.98 3.34
CA ASN A 224 0.02 -6.04 4.11
C ASN A 224 -1.50 -5.86 4.29
N LEU A 225 -2.09 -4.85 3.67
CA LEU A 225 -3.51 -4.52 3.85
C LEU A 225 -4.20 -4.35 2.48
N TYR A 226 -5.40 -4.88 2.38
CA TYR A 226 -6.24 -4.76 1.19
C TYR A 226 -7.69 -4.48 1.56
N TRP A 227 -8.28 -3.46 0.97
CA TRP A 227 -9.71 -3.20 0.99
C TRP A 227 -10.28 -3.62 -0.37
N PRO A 228 -11.11 -4.68 -0.39
CA PRO A 228 -11.66 -5.19 -1.63
C PRO A 228 -12.76 -4.32 -2.22
N ALA A 229 -13.02 -4.51 -3.50
CA ALA A 229 -14.13 -3.94 -4.23
C ALA A 229 -15.48 -4.15 -3.52
N MET A 230 -16.30 -3.11 -3.47
CA MET A 230 -17.51 -3.08 -2.66
C MET A 230 -18.80 -2.75 -3.43
N HIS A 231 -18.72 -2.37 -4.70
CA HIS A 231 -19.88 -1.97 -5.47
C HIS A 231 -20.86 -3.13 -5.74
N GLU A 232 -22.14 -2.82 -5.96
CA GLU A 232 -23.19 -3.82 -6.18
C GLU A 232 -22.99 -4.68 -7.44
N CYS A 233 -22.22 -4.19 -8.41
CA CYS A 233 -21.89 -4.92 -9.64
C CYS A 233 -20.90 -6.07 -9.40
N THR A 234 -20.13 -6.02 -8.33
CA THR A 234 -19.09 -7.00 -7.98
C THR A 234 -19.60 -7.98 -6.92
N GLU A 235 -19.29 -9.26 -7.09
CA GLU A 235 -19.52 -10.26 -6.05
C GLU A 235 -18.64 -9.94 -4.84
N PRO A 236 -19.21 -9.85 -3.62
CA PRO A 236 -18.45 -9.53 -2.42
C PRO A 236 -17.28 -10.47 -2.19
N PHE A 237 -16.17 -9.93 -1.71
CA PHE A 237 -14.92 -10.66 -1.51
C PHE A 237 -15.10 -11.96 -0.71
N PHE A 238 -15.82 -11.91 0.41
CA PHE A 238 -16.04 -13.05 1.28
C PHE A 238 -17.11 -14.03 0.77
N LEU A 239 -17.88 -13.66 -0.25
CA LEU A 239 -18.83 -14.56 -0.94
C LEU A 239 -18.24 -15.20 -2.19
N THR A 240 -17.02 -14.83 -2.56
CA THR A 240 -16.30 -15.41 -3.69
C THR A 240 -15.37 -16.52 -3.20
N ASP A 241 -15.67 -17.75 -3.59
CA ASP A 241 -14.88 -18.92 -3.21
C ASP A 241 -13.40 -18.77 -3.57
N GLY A 242 -12.52 -19.13 -2.65
CA GLY A 242 -11.07 -19.10 -2.82
C GLY A 242 -10.41 -17.76 -2.41
N ASN A 243 -11.13 -16.63 -2.38
CA ASN A 243 -10.54 -15.35 -2.03
C ASN A 243 -9.92 -15.32 -0.63
N ARG A 244 -10.62 -15.89 0.36
CA ARG A 244 -10.12 -15.99 1.75
C ARG A 244 -8.84 -16.80 1.84
N GLU A 245 -8.78 -17.92 1.12
CA GLU A 245 -7.60 -18.80 1.12
C GLU A 245 -6.38 -18.09 0.51
N VAL A 246 -6.58 -17.35 -0.57
CA VAL A 246 -5.51 -16.56 -1.18
C VAL A 246 -5.01 -15.47 -0.21
N ALA A 247 -5.92 -14.73 0.46
CA ALA A 247 -5.53 -13.73 1.45
C ALA A 247 -4.69 -14.34 2.58
N ARG A 248 -5.14 -15.48 3.15
CA ARG A 248 -4.41 -16.21 4.20
C ARG A 248 -3.03 -16.67 3.72
N ARG A 249 -2.92 -17.18 2.50
CA ARG A 249 -1.66 -17.66 1.91
C ARG A 249 -0.65 -16.52 1.71
N PHE A 250 -1.11 -15.32 1.38
CA PHE A 250 -0.28 -14.12 1.22
C PHE A 250 -0.11 -13.30 2.50
N GLY A 251 -0.75 -13.68 3.60
CA GLY A 251 -0.70 -12.94 4.87
C GLY A 251 -1.28 -11.53 4.77
N ILE A 252 -2.27 -11.32 3.90
CA ILE A 252 -2.89 -10.01 3.69
C ILE A 252 -4.05 -9.81 4.66
N TYR A 253 -3.98 -8.71 5.42
CA TYR A 253 -5.11 -8.24 6.21
C TYR A 253 -6.21 -7.74 5.29
N ILE A 254 -7.41 -8.30 5.44
CA ILE A 254 -8.59 -7.80 4.73
C ILE A 254 -9.31 -6.79 5.61
N GLY A 255 -9.47 -5.58 5.11
CA GLY A 255 -10.22 -4.52 5.76
C GLY A 255 -11.41 -4.07 4.92
N GLY A 256 -11.99 -2.95 5.28
CA GLY A 256 -13.08 -2.31 4.55
C GLY A 256 -13.17 -0.84 4.90
N SER A 257 -13.85 -0.08 4.06
CA SER A 257 -14.06 1.35 4.29
C SER A 257 -15.12 1.60 5.38
N HIS A 258 -15.48 2.85 5.57
CA HIS A 258 -16.58 3.28 6.43
C HIS A 258 -17.96 2.69 6.03
N CYS A 259 -18.05 2.07 4.85
CA CYS A 259 -19.24 1.42 4.33
C CYS A 259 -19.30 -0.09 4.62
N GLU A 260 -18.18 -0.71 5.01
CA GLU A 260 -18.04 -2.16 5.24
C GLU A 260 -17.72 -2.49 6.70
N PRO A 261 -18.57 -2.11 7.67
CA PRO A 261 -18.33 -2.44 9.06
C PRO A 261 -18.30 -3.95 9.30
N MET A 262 -17.43 -4.38 10.21
CA MET A 262 -17.30 -5.79 10.64
C MET A 262 -17.00 -6.74 9.49
N ALA A 263 -16.18 -6.32 8.52
CA ALA A 263 -15.83 -7.08 7.32
C ALA A 263 -17.04 -7.50 6.45
N SER A 264 -18.13 -6.72 6.48
CA SER A 264 -19.36 -7.01 5.74
C SER A 264 -19.63 -5.97 4.67
N SER A 265 -19.80 -6.35 3.41
CA SER A 265 -20.22 -5.45 2.35
C SER A 265 -21.72 -5.15 2.47
N THR A 266 -22.07 -3.93 2.90
CA THR A 266 -23.47 -3.54 3.02
C THR A 266 -24.17 -3.49 1.66
N ALA A 267 -23.48 -3.02 0.62
CA ALA A 267 -24.00 -2.92 -0.74
C ALA A 267 -24.27 -4.31 -1.37
N GLY A 268 -23.30 -5.21 -1.27
CA GLY A 268 -23.37 -6.52 -1.93
C GLY A 268 -24.07 -7.62 -1.12
N GLU A 269 -24.00 -7.55 0.22
CA GLU A 269 -24.43 -8.65 1.08
C GLU A 269 -25.73 -8.43 1.83
N TRP A 270 -26.05 -7.19 2.27
CA TRP A 270 -27.24 -6.97 3.07
C TRP A 270 -28.53 -7.47 2.39
N ARG A 271 -28.70 -7.21 1.10
CA ARG A 271 -29.85 -7.69 0.33
C ARG A 271 -29.97 -9.22 0.24
N ARG A 272 -28.87 -9.95 0.46
CA ARG A 272 -28.81 -11.42 0.34
C ARG A 272 -28.91 -12.12 1.69
N ARG A 273 -28.31 -11.54 2.73
CA ARG A 273 -28.13 -12.14 4.05
C ARG A 273 -28.84 -11.37 5.16
N GLY A 274 -29.06 -10.07 4.98
CA GLY A 274 -29.77 -9.22 5.93
C GLY A 274 -31.27 -9.47 5.92
N LYS A 275 -31.91 -9.03 6.99
CA LYS A 275 -33.38 -9.14 7.17
C LYS A 275 -33.93 -7.76 7.46
N GLY A 276 -34.88 -7.28 6.64
CA GLY A 276 -35.50 -5.96 6.76
C GLY A 276 -34.53 -4.81 6.40
N ASP A 277 -34.81 -3.63 6.92
CA ASP A 277 -34.03 -2.43 6.64
C ASP A 277 -32.68 -2.45 7.39
N TYR A 278 -31.61 -1.88 6.78
CA TYR A 278 -30.33 -1.65 7.44
C TYR A 278 -30.44 -0.42 8.35
N ASP A 279 -31.27 -0.55 9.38
CA ASP A 279 -31.60 0.48 10.36
C ASP A 279 -31.34 -0.06 11.76
N TYR A 280 -30.26 0.39 12.37
CA TYR A 280 -29.84 -0.10 13.67
C TYR A 280 -30.80 0.30 14.80
N VAL A 281 -31.55 1.37 14.65
CA VAL A 281 -32.50 1.84 15.66
C VAL A 281 -33.74 0.95 15.67
N ARG A 282 -34.28 0.61 14.50
CA ARG A 282 -35.53 -0.13 14.35
C ARG A 282 -35.35 -1.63 14.17
N ASN A 283 -34.17 -2.04 13.65
CA ASN A 283 -33.86 -3.42 13.27
C ASN A 283 -32.56 -3.92 13.88
N HIS A 284 -32.28 -3.52 15.13
CA HIS A 284 -31.04 -3.79 15.84
C HIS A 284 -30.61 -5.27 15.79
N ALA A 285 -31.53 -6.19 16.13
CA ALA A 285 -31.20 -7.61 16.18
C ALA A 285 -30.68 -8.15 14.84
N ALA A 286 -31.36 -7.86 13.74
CA ALA A 286 -30.98 -8.37 12.43
C ALA A 286 -29.67 -7.76 11.93
N VAL A 287 -29.40 -6.48 12.23
CA VAL A 287 -28.12 -5.85 11.87
C VAL A 287 -26.97 -6.45 12.69
N ARG A 288 -27.19 -6.67 13.98
CA ARG A 288 -26.20 -7.31 14.85
C ARG A 288 -25.91 -8.76 14.42
N ASP A 289 -26.96 -9.55 14.14
CA ASP A 289 -26.83 -10.93 13.66
C ASP A 289 -26.04 -11.00 12.35
N PHE A 290 -26.27 -10.06 11.42
CA PHE A 290 -25.54 -9.96 10.16
C PHE A 290 -24.03 -9.77 10.38
N TRP A 291 -23.63 -8.91 11.31
CA TRP A 291 -22.24 -8.73 11.68
C TRP A 291 -21.67 -9.95 12.40
N GLU A 292 -22.44 -10.54 13.31
CA GLU A 292 -22.00 -11.72 14.07
C GLU A 292 -21.73 -12.92 13.17
N GLU A 293 -22.58 -13.18 12.19
CA GLU A 293 -22.37 -14.24 11.20
C GLU A 293 -21.06 -14.04 10.46
N ARG A 294 -20.76 -12.81 10.01
CA ARG A 294 -19.50 -12.51 9.33
C ARG A 294 -18.29 -12.68 10.24
N VAL A 295 -18.34 -12.15 11.45
CA VAL A 295 -17.22 -12.27 12.40
C VAL A 295 -16.89 -13.73 12.69
N LYS A 296 -17.91 -14.58 12.90
CA LYS A 296 -17.72 -16.04 13.06
C LYS A 296 -17.10 -16.69 11.83
N GLU A 297 -17.52 -16.28 10.64
CA GLU A 297 -17.05 -16.83 9.37
C GLU A 297 -15.56 -16.53 9.12
N VAL A 298 -15.07 -15.38 9.55
CA VAL A 298 -13.68 -14.94 9.32
C VAL A 298 -12.79 -15.03 10.56
N ALA A 299 -13.28 -15.60 11.65
CA ALA A 299 -12.50 -15.81 12.86
C ALA A 299 -11.21 -16.60 12.56
N GLY A 300 -10.08 -16.16 13.11
CA GLY A 300 -8.76 -16.76 12.88
C GLY A 300 -8.08 -16.38 11.56
N GLN A 301 -8.62 -15.40 10.83
CA GLN A 301 -7.98 -14.79 9.65
C GLN A 301 -7.41 -13.41 9.99
N GLU A 302 -6.51 -12.92 9.12
CA GLU A 302 -5.97 -11.57 9.20
C GLU A 302 -7.04 -10.56 8.74
N ILE A 303 -7.81 -10.03 9.70
CA ILE A 303 -8.84 -9.02 9.46
C ILE A 303 -8.49 -7.72 10.18
N PHE A 304 -8.64 -6.61 9.48
CA PHE A 304 -8.62 -5.27 10.06
C PHE A 304 -10.06 -4.75 10.13
N TYR A 305 -10.69 -4.85 11.29
CA TYR A 305 -12.12 -4.58 11.43
C TYR A 305 -12.42 -3.07 11.42
N THR A 306 -13.23 -2.62 10.47
CA THR A 306 -13.86 -1.32 10.54
C THR A 306 -15.03 -1.40 11.51
N ILE A 307 -15.04 -0.52 12.52
CA ILE A 307 -16.13 -0.37 13.49
C ILE A 307 -16.87 0.95 13.29
N GLY A 308 -18.08 1.05 13.81
CA GLY A 308 -19.04 2.09 13.48
C GLY A 308 -20.01 1.65 12.39
N MET A 309 -20.80 2.55 11.89
CA MET A 309 -21.67 2.31 10.73
C MET A 309 -22.09 3.62 10.07
N ARG A 310 -22.46 3.51 8.80
CA ARG A 310 -23.26 4.46 8.03
C ARG A 310 -24.51 3.76 7.51
N GLY A 311 -25.10 4.17 6.41
CA GLY A 311 -26.16 3.43 5.73
C GLY A 311 -25.65 2.32 4.81
N VAL A 312 -26.50 1.82 3.95
CA VAL A 312 -26.11 0.90 2.87
C VAL A 312 -25.29 1.66 1.85
N HIS A 313 -24.18 1.07 1.42
CA HIS A 313 -23.20 1.72 0.55
C HIS A 313 -22.71 3.06 1.16
N ASP A 314 -22.56 4.12 0.40
CA ASP A 314 -22.18 5.45 0.91
C ASP A 314 -23.37 6.28 1.46
N GLY A 315 -24.48 5.62 1.77
CA GLY A 315 -25.67 6.25 2.35
C GLY A 315 -25.49 6.71 3.79
N GLN A 316 -26.37 7.61 4.23
CA GLN A 316 -26.40 8.06 5.63
C GLN A 316 -27.09 7.03 6.54
N MET A 317 -26.74 7.04 7.82
CA MET A 317 -27.39 6.24 8.86
C MET A 317 -28.90 6.48 8.88
N GLN A 318 -29.68 5.39 8.91
CA GLN A 318 -31.12 5.44 9.07
C GLN A 318 -31.52 5.42 10.55
N GLY A 319 -32.70 5.95 10.87
CA GLY A 319 -33.26 5.92 12.21
C GLY A 319 -32.77 7.00 13.18
N ALA A 320 -31.67 7.72 12.85
CA ALA A 320 -31.13 8.83 13.63
C ALA A 320 -30.95 10.06 12.74
N LYS A 321 -31.59 11.18 13.10
CA LYS A 321 -31.64 12.37 12.25
C LYS A 321 -30.74 13.51 12.74
N THR A 322 -30.56 13.63 14.03
CA THR A 322 -29.72 14.67 14.65
C THR A 322 -28.34 14.12 14.99
N VAL A 323 -27.35 15.02 15.13
CA VAL A 323 -25.99 14.66 15.53
C VAL A 323 -25.97 13.93 16.89
N ASP A 324 -26.79 14.37 17.84
CA ASP A 324 -26.87 13.73 19.16
C ASP A 324 -27.51 12.34 19.09
N GLU A 325 -28.54 12.14 18.27
CA GLU A 325 -29.11 10.81 18.01
C GLU A 325 -28.09 9.89 17.35
N GLN A 326 -27.40 10.35 16.32
CA GLN A 326 -26.36 9.59 15.62
C GLN A 326 -25.21 9.23 16.56
N LYS A 327 -24.79 10.15 17.44
CA LYS A 327 -23.78 9.91 18.45
C LYS A 327 -24.21 8.77 19.40
N ALA A 328 -25.41 8.85 19.97
CA ALA A 328 -25.92 7.82 20.87
C ALA A 328 -26.03 6.45 20.19
N VAL A 329 -26.44 6.41 18.94
CA VAL A 329 -26.51 5.17 18.14
C VAL A 329 -25.11 4.63 17.88
N LEU A 330 -24.15 5.46 17.44
CA LEU A 330 -22.77 5.02 17.15
C LEU A 330 -22.06 4.49 18.41
N GLU A 331 -22.24 5.11 19.57
CA GLU A 331 -21.69 4.60 20.83
C GLU A 331 -22.23 3.21 21.18
N ARG A 332 -23.49 2.94 20.88
CA ARG A 332 -24.10 1.62 21.06
C ARG A 332 -23.57 0.63 20.01
N VAL A 333 -23.50 1.02 18.75
CA VAL A 333 -22.94 0.22 17.65
C VAL A 333 -21.51 -0.22 17.99
N ILE A 334 -20.65 0.71 18.38
CA ILE A 334 -19.23 0.43 18.71
C ILE A 334 -19.14 -0.57 19.87
N ARG A 335 -19.96 -0.41 20.92
CA ARG A 335 -20.00 -1.39 22.02
C ARG A 335 -20.40 -2.78 21.54
N ASP A 336 -21.50 -2.89 20.81
CA ASP A 336 -22.03 -4.18 20.36
C ASP A 336 -21.07 -4.87 19.38
N GLN A 337 -20.44 -4.12 18.47
CA GLN A 337 -19.42 -4.65 17.57
C GLN A 337 -18.19 -5.16 18.34
N ARG A 338 -17.71 -4.42 19.32
CA ARG A 338 -16.58 -4.86 20.17
C ARG A 338 -16.93 -6.06 21.03
N ASP A 339 -18.19 -6.19 21.45
CA ASP A 339 -18.63 -7.38 22.17
C ASP A 339 -18.64 -8.61 21.25
N LEU A 340 -19.01 -8.47 19.97
CA LEU A 340 -18.88 -9.54 18.99
C LEU A 340 -17.42 -9.94 18.77
N LEU A 341 -16.50 -8.97 18.65
CA LEU A 341 -15.08 -9.24 18.51
C LEU A 341 -14.52 -9.97 19.72
N ARG A 342 -14.90 -9.54 20.95
CA ARG A 342 -14.48 -10.20 22.20
C ARG A 342 -14.99 -11.64 22.29
N GLN A 343 -16.20 -11.89 21.82
CA GLN A 343 -16.83 -13.21 21.88
C GLN A 343 -16.27 -14.19 20.85
N HIS A 344 -15.91 -13.73 19.66
CA HIS A 344 -15.66 -14.60 18.52
C HIS A 344 -14.24 -14.49 17.93
N VAL A 345 -13.48 -13.46 18.26
CA VAL A 345 -12.12 -13.26 17.70
C VAL A 345 -11.07 -13.39 18.80
N ASP A 346 -11.07 -12.50 19.78
CA ASP A 346 -10.14 -12.53 20.90
C ASP A 346 -10.78 -11.94 22.15
N SER A 347 -10.67 -12.64 23.29
CA SER A 347 -11.17 -12.18 24.58
C SER A 347 -10.54 -10.84 25.01
N ASP A 348 -9.27 -10.60 24.64
CA ASP A 348 -8.65 -9.27 24.68
C ASP A 348 -8.94 -8.52 23.37
N VAL A 349 -10.07 -7.84 23.35
CA VAL A 349 -10.49 -7.05 22.17
C VAL A 349 -9.49 -5.95 21.79
N THR A 350 -8.55 -5.57 22.68
CA THR A 350 -7.54 -4.57 22.39
C THR A 350 -6.41 -5.12 21.51
N ALA A 351 -6.27 -6.45 21.42
CA ALA A 351 -5.34 -7.12 20.53
C ALA A 351 -5.89 -7.23 19.09
N VAL A 352 -7.21 -7.09 18.90
CA VAL A 352 -7.85 -7.16 17.58
C VAL A 352 -7.64 -5.86 16.82
N PRO A 353 -7.10 -5.87 15.58
CA PRO A 353 -6.95 -4.66 14.79
C PRO A 353 -8.32 -4.03 14.45
N GLN A 354 -8.53 -2.80 14.85
CA GLN A 354 -9.78 -2.07 14.68
C GLN A 354 -9.53 -0.66 14.20
N VAL A 355 -10.41 -0.16 13.31
CA VAL A 355 -10.36 1.20 12.80
C VAL A 355 -11.75 1.86 12.86
N PHE A 356 -11.78 3.11 13.25
CA PHE A 356 -12.95 3.99 13.14
C PHE A 356 -12.64 5.10 12.12
N ILE A 357 -13.51 5.28 11.14
CA ILE A 357 -13.31 6.20 10.02
C ILE A 357 -14.37 7.31 10.08
N PRO A 358 -14.05 8.48 10.66
CA PRO A 358 -14.97 9.63 10.70
C PRO A 358 -15.05 10.33 9.33
N TYR A 359 -15.77 9.72 8.39
CA TYR A 359 -15.93 10.20 7.01
C TYR A 359 -17.22 11.00 6.84
N LYS A 360 -17.16 12.09 6.08
CA LYS A 360 -18.30 12.99 5.79
C LYS A 360 -19.02 13.43 7.08
N GLU A 361 -20.33 13.18 7.19
CA GLU A 361 -21.16 13.55 8.35
C GLU A 361 -20.71 12.91 9.67
N VAL A 362 -20.08 11.74 9.62
CA VAL A 362 -19.57 11.08 10.83
C VAL A 362 -18.45 11.89 11.51
N LEU A 363 -17.73 12.73 10.76
CA LEU A 363 -16.74 13.65 11.34
C LEU A 363 -17.40 14.70 12.25
N GLU A 364 -18.60 15.17 11.91
CA GLU A 364 -19.36 16.10 12.76
C GLU A 364 -19.81 15.41 14.04
N VAL A 365 -20.27 14.17 13.94
CA VAL A 365 -20.65 13.35 15.11
C VAL A 365 -19.45 13.10 16.02
N TYR A 366 -18.27 12.81 15.44
CA TYR A 366 -17.03 12.67 16.18
C TYR A 366 -16.65 13.99 16.91
N ARG A 367 -16.72 15.11 16.23
CA ARG A 367 -16.45 16.45 16.81
C ARG A 367 -17.45 16.85 17.90
N ALA A 368 -18.68 16.32 17.84
CA ALA A 368 -19.67 16.49 18.91
C ALA A 368 -19.40 15.63 20.14
N GLY A 369 -18.22 14.96 20.21
CA GLY A 369 -17.74 14.23 21.37
C GLY A 369 -18.14 12.75 21.39
N LEU A 370 -18.27 12.10 20.22
CA LEU A 370 -18.41 10.65 20.14
C LEU A 370 -17.21 9.97 20.83
N GLN A 371 -17.48 9.06 21.74
CA GLN A 371 -16.44 8.32 22.46
C GLN A 371 -16.01 7.10 21.66
N VAL A 372 -14.79 7.14 21.10
CA VAL A 372 -14.14 6.00 20.44
C VAL A 372 -13.12 5.41 21.40
N PRO A 373 -13.12 4.08 21.68
CA PRO A 373 -12.17 3.45 22.59
C PRO A 373 -10.71 3.74 22.23
N GLU A 374 -9.85 3.93 23.24
CA GLU A 374 -8.46 4.38 23.09
C GLU A 374 -7.56 3.46 22.24
N ASP A 375 -7.86 2.17 22.22
CA ASP A 375 -7.15 1.15 21.45
C ASP A 375 -7.56 1.08 19.97
N VAL A 376 -8.64 1.75 19.61
CA VAL A 376 -9.13 1.81 18.22
C VAL A 376 -8.36 2.88 17.43
N THR A 377 -7.88 2.51 16.26
CA THR A 377 -7.22 3.45 15.34
C THR A 377 -8.23 4.48 14.81
N LEU A 378 -7.89 5.77 14.88
CA LEU A 378 -8.64 6.82 14.19
C LEU A 378 -8.08 6.99 12.78
N MET A 379 -8.92 6.81 11.76
CA MET A 379 -8.51 6.96 10.36
C MET A 379 -9.11 8.22 9.76
N TRP A 380 -8.25 9.17 9.48
CA TRP A 380 -8.62 10.43 8.82
C TRP A 380 -8.73 10.25 7.31
N CYS A 381 -9.39 11.19 6.65
CA CYS A 381 -9.55 11.18 5.21
C CYS A 381 -9.10 12.51 4.60
N ASP A 382 -8.67 12.47 3.34
CA ASP A 382 -8.54 13.68 2.54
C ASP A 382 -9.94 14.20 2.10
N ASP A 383 -9.94 15.31 1.39
CA ASP A 383 -11.18 15.92 0.86
C ASP A 383 -11.62 15.34 -0.50
N ASN A 384 -11.19 14.14 -0.84
CA ASN A 384 -11.35 13.44 -2.11
C ASN A 384 -10.57 14.05 -3.30
N TYR A 385 -9.90 15.18 -3.08
CA TYR A 385 -9.08 15.87 -4.09
C TYR A 385 -7.61 16.01 -3.65
N GLY A 386 -7.23 15.24 -2.64
CA GLY A 386 -5.85 15.11 -2.19
C GLY A 386 -5.44 16.04 -1.06
N TYR A 387 -6.33 16.83 -0.47
CA TYR A 387 -5.98 17.70 0.65
C TYR A 387 -6.51 17.18 1.97
N ILE A 388 -5.62 16.89 2.91
CA ILE A 388 -5.99 16.46 4.26
C ILE A 388 -6.48 17.69 5.04
N ARG A 389 -7.72 17.64 5.51
CA ARG A 389 -8.38 18.76 6.20
C ARG A 389 -8.40 18.60 7.72
N HIS A 390 -8.08 17.42 8.23
CA HIS A 390 -7.96 17.16 9.66
C HIS A 390 -6.66 16.42 9.95
N PHE A 391 -5.87 16.95 10.87
CA PHE A 391 -4.70 16.30 11.42
C PHE A 391 -4.92 16.05 12.91
N PRO A 392 -4.41 14.94 13.45
CA PRO A 392 -4.64 14.58 14.85
C PRO A 392 -4.12 15.65 15.80
N THR A 393 -4.95 15.98 16.81
CA THR A 393 -4.58 16.81 17.96
C THR A 393 -3.49 16.11 18.80
N PRO A 394 -2.86 16.77 19.76
CA PRO A 394 -1.94 16.11 20.68
C PRO A 394 -2.56 14.91 21.41
N GLU A 395 -3.82 15.03 21.84
CA GLU A 395 -4.58 13.99 22.53
C GLU A 395 -4.86 12.80 21.61
N GLU A 396 -5.29 13.05 20.37
CA GLU A 396 -5.52 12.02 19.35
C GLU A 396 -4.22 11.30 18.95
N ARG A 397 -3.08 12.00 18.94
CA ARG A 397 -1.76 11.37 18.71
C ARG A 397 -1.31 10.47 19.85
N ALA A 398 -1.71 10.77 21.07
CA ALA A 398 -1.34 9.99 22.25
C ALA A 398 -2.14 8.69 22.41
N ARG A 399 -3.19 8.48 21.60
CA ARG A 399 -4.05 7.28 21.67
C ARG A 399 -3.25 6.00 21.39
N LYS A 400 -3.56 4.93 22.12
CA LYS A 400 -2.92 3.61 21.95
C LYS A 400 -3.20 3.01 20.56
N GLY A 401 -4.40 3.19 20.03
CA GLY A 401 -4.79 2.73 18.70
C GLY A 401 -4.07 3.46 17.56
N GLY A 402 -3.48 4.63 17.87
CA GLY A 402 -2.78 5.43 16.86
C GLY A 402 -3.71 6.07 15.83
N ASN A 403 -3.10 6.56 14.75
CA ASN A 403 -3.79 7.29 13.69
C ASN A 403 -3.47 6.72 12.31
N GLY A 404 -4.47 6.72 11.43
CA GLY A 404 -4.36 6.29 10.04
C GLY A 404 -4.87 7.33 9.07
N ILE A 405 -4.68 7.05 7.77
CA ILE A 405 -5.18 7.86 6.66
C ILE A 405 -5.78 6.97 5.56
N TYR A 406 -6.93 7.37 5.09
CA TYR A 406 -7.54 6.92 3.85
C TYR A 406 -7.42 8.05 2.84
N TYR A 407 -6.67 7.83 1.75
CA TYR A 407 -6.25 8.86 0.81
C TYR A 407 -6.62 8.48 -0.63
N HIS A 408 -7.03 9.46 -1.45
CA HIS A 408 -7.50 9.25 -2.80
C HIS A 408 -6.47 9.65 -3.86
N VAL A 409 -6.18 8.77 -4.80
CA VAL A 409 -5.53 9.09 -6.09
C VAL A 409 -6.47 8.82 -7.28
N SER A 410 -7.65 8.29 -6.99
CA SER A 410 -8.79 8.12 -7.86
C SER A 410 -10.06 8.42 -7.05
N TYR A 411 -11.05 9.05 -7.64
CA TYR A 411 -12.30 9.38 -6.98
C TYR A 411 -13.48 9.35 -7.94
N TRP A 412 -14.49 8.55 -7.60
CA TRP A 412 -15.79 8.57 -8.25
C TRP A 412 -16.81 9.28 -7.36
N GLY A 413 -17.09 10.52 -7.66
CA GLY A 413 -17.98 11.30 -6.82
C GLY A 413 -18.17 12.72 -7.29
N ARG A 414 -18.86 13.52 -6.48
CA ARG A 414 -19.25 14.90 -6.78
C ARG A 414 -18.26 15.89 -6.16
N PRO A 415 -18.06 17.08 -6.75
CA PRO A 415 -18.65 17.60 -8.01
C PRO A 415 -18.04 17.02 -9.29
N HIS A 416 -16.85 16.43 -9.29
CA HIS A 416 -16.17 15.87 -10.45
C HIS A 416 -15.44 14.56 -10.11
N ASP A 417 -15.47 13.62 -11.05
CA ASP A 417 -14.69 12.38 -11.01
C ASP A 417 -13.28 12.58 -11.57
N TYR A 418 -12.34 11.75 -11.14
CA TYR A 418 -11.06 11.53 -11.82
C TYR A 418 -10.64 10.06 -11.63
N LEU A 419 -10.68 9.27 -12.71
CA LEU A 419 -10.65 7.81 -12.66
C LEU A 419 -9.59 7.18 -13.57
N TRP A 420 -9.48 7.63 -14.82
CA TRP A 420 -8.88 6.86 -15.89
C TRP A 420 -7.51 7.32 -16.39
N LEU A 421 -7.13 8.57 -16.15
CA LEU A 421 -6.03 9.20 -16.87
C LEU A 421 -4.75 9.31 -16.03
N GLY A 422 -4.73 8.79 -14.80
CA GLY A 422 -3.58 8.91 -13.90
C GLY A 422 -3.17 10.38 -13.66
N THR A 423 -4.15 11.25 -13.47
CA THR A 423 -3.94 12.72 -13.42
C THR A 423 -3.64 13.25 -12.02
N PHE A 424 -3.51 12.37 -11.03
CA PHE A 424 -3.20 12.78 -9.67
C PHE A 424 -1.72 13.11 -9.51
N SER A 425 -1.42 14.33 -9.04
CA SER A 425 -0.05 14.82 -8.91
C SER A 425 0.76 14.04 -7.86
N PRO A 426 1.87 13.41 -8.24
CA PRO A 426 2.78 12.75 -7.29
C PRO A 426 3.39 13.72 -6.27
N ALA A 427 3.61 14.98 -6.64
CA ALA A 427 4.13 16.01 -5.73
C ALA A 427 3.11 16.36 -4.64
N LEU A 428 1.81 16.42 -4.97
CA LEU A 428 0.74 16.61 -3.98
C LEU A 428 0.64 15.40 -3.06
N LEU A 429 0.65 14.19 -3.62
CA LEU A 429 0.66 12.94 -2.86
C LEU A 429 1.80 12.93 -1.84
N PHE A 430 3.02 13.18 -2.29
CA PHE A 430 4.19 13.23 -1.42
C PHE A 430 4.05 14.27 -0.31
N GLN A 431 3.70 15.50 -0.67
CA GLN A 431 3.56 16.60 0.28
C GLN A 431 2.54 16.29 1.38
N GLN A 432 1.37 15.77 1.01
CA GLN A 432 0.29 15.49 1.96
C GLN A 432 0.61 14.26 2.84
N MET A 433 1.19 13.22 2.26
CA MET A 433 1.56 12.03 3.02
C MET A 433 2.76 12.28 3.95
N LYS A 434 3.75 13.07 3.51
CA LYS A 434 4.84 13.53 4.39
C LYS A 434 4.29 14.34 5.57
N LEU A 435 3.36 15.25 5.32
CA LEU A 435 2.72 16.04 6.36
C LEU A 435 1.91 15.14 7.33
N ALA A 436 1.17 14.16 6.81
CA ALA A 436 0.46 13.19 7.62
C ALA A 436 1.42 12.41 8.54
N TYR A 437 2.51 11.91 7.98
CA TYR A 437 3.55 11.20 8.72
C TYR A 437 4.16 12.06 9.84
N ASP A 438 4.53 13.30 9.53
CA ASP A 438 5.11 14.25 10.49
C ASP A 438 4.12 14.63 11.61
N ARG A 439 2.82 14.53 11.34
CA ARG A 439 1.74 14.76 12.31
C ARG A 439 1.32 13.50 13.08
N GLY A 440 2.07 12.40 12.95
CA GLY A 440 1.88 11.17 13.74
C GLY A 440 0.85 10.20 13.16
N ILE A 441 0.46 10.33 11.92
CA ILE A 441 -0.38 9.35 11.23
C ILE A 441 0.51 8.23 10.70
N ARG A 442 0.75 7.19 11.52
CA ARG A 442 1.73 6.13 11.26
C ARG A 442 1.21 4.71 11.50
N LYS A 443 -0.06 4.56 11.93
CA LYS A 443 -0.60 3.24 12.25
C LYS A 443 -1.09 2.50 11.01
N VAL A 444 -1.90 3.16 10.16
CA VAL A 444 -2.45 2.55 8.96
C VAL A 444 -2.60 3.56 7.82
N TRP A 445 -2.14 3.18 6.64
CA TRP A 445 -2.28 3.95 5.41
C TRP A 445 -2.99 3.13 4.34
N VAL A 446 -4.08 3.66 3.80
CA VAL A 446 -4.83 3.04 2.70
C VAL A 446 -4.96 4.03 1.55
N LEU A 447 -4.53 3.62 0.37
CA LEU A 447 -4.66 4.38 -0.86
C LEU A 447 -5.86 3.89 -1.66
N ASN A 448 -6.84 4.77 -1.88
CA ASN A 448 -7.87 4.52 -2.88
C ASN A 448 -7.26 4.70 -4.28
N VAL A 449 -7.04 3.61 -4.96
CA VAL A 449 -6.48 3.58 -6.32
C VAL A 449 -7.56 3.54 -7.40
N GLY A 450 -8.82 3.33 -6.99
CA GLY A 450 -9.91 3.02 -7.90
C GLY A 450 -9.72 1.64 -8.50
N ASP A 451 -8.99 1.58 -9.60
CA ASP A 451 -8.37 0.39 -10.17
C ASP A 451 -6.84 0.43 -10.03
N ILE A 452 -6.16 -0.68 -10.26
CA ILE A 452 -4.69 -0.74 -10.22
C ILE A 452 -4.09 0.13 -11.32
N LYS A 453 -4.64 0.08 -12.53
CA LYS A 453 -4.25 0.93 -13.65
C LYS A 453 -5.23 2.09 -13.81
N PRO A 454 -4.75 3.30 -14.10
CA PRO A 454 -3.36 3.73 -14.37
C PRO A 454 -2.65 4.34 -13.14
N ALA A 455 -2.86 3.79 -11.96
CA ALA A 455 -2.33 4.33 -10.69
C ALA A 455 -1.00 3.68 -10.25
N GLU A 456 -0.25 3.05 -11.16
CA GLU A 456 0.95 2.28 -10.85
C GLU A 456 1.96 3.10 -10.08
N TYR A 457 2.35 4.25 -10.59
CA TYR A 457 3.38 5.07 -9.95
C TYR A 457 2.90 5.67 -8.62
N GLN A 458 1.67 6.17 -8.58
CA GLN A 458 1.12 6.72 -7.33
C GLN A 458 1.05 5.65 -6.24
N THR A 459 0.70 4.41 -6.61
CA THR A 459 0.67 3.27 -5.69
C THR A 459 2.06 2.94 -5.16
N GLU A 460 3.07 2.86 -6.04
CA GLU A 460 4.45 2.59 -5.63
C GLU A 460 5.00 3.71 -4.74
N LEU A 461 4.86 4.96 -5.15
CA LEU A 461 5.30 6.10 -4.34
C LEU A 461 4.66 6.11 -2.95
N PHE A 462 3.35 5.86 -2.87
CA PHE A 462 2.65 5.81 -1.59
C PHE A 462 3.14 4.68 -0.69
N LEU A 463 3.34 3.49 -1.24
CA LEU A 463 3.77 2.32 -0.48
C LEU A 463 5.26 2.39 -0.13
N ASP A 464 6.11 2.98 -0.98
CA ASP A 464 7.51 3.23 -0.67
C ASP A 464 7.66 4.28 0.44
N MET A 465 6.85 5.34 0.44
CA MET A 465 6.77 6.29 1.57
C MET A 465 6.31 5.60 2.86
N ALA A 466 5.32 4.73 2.78
CA ALA A 466 4.83 3.99 3.95
C ALA A 466 5.86 2.97 4.46
N TRP A 467 6.73 2.48 3.59
CA TRP A 467 7.85 1.59 3.95
C TRP A 467 9.02 2.38 4.55
N ASP A 468 9.53 3.38 3.85
CA ASP A 468 10.67 4.18 4.28
C ASP A 468 10.48 5.66 3.91
N MET A 469 9.77 6.38 4.76
CA MET A 469 9.49 7.79 4.56
C MET A 469 10.75 8.65 4.48
N ASP A 470 11.74 8.35 5.30
CA ASP A 470 12.96 9.16 5.39
C ASP A 470 13.81 9.01 4.12
N LYS A 471 13.91 7.80 3.58
CA LYS A 471 14.58 7.54 2.31
C LYS A 471 13.92 8.27 1.15
N VAL A 472 12.60 8.10 0.99
CA VAL A 472 11.86 8.75 -0.11
C VAL A 472 11.91 10.28 0.04
N ALA A 473 11.85 10.81 1.27
CA ALA A 473 11.97 12.24 1.51
C ALA A 473 13.37 12.79 1.19
N ALA A 474 14.41 12.02 1.46
CA ALA A 474 15.79 12.41 1.14
C ALA A 474 16.07 12.35 -0.37
N GLU A 475 15.52 11.37 -1.08
CA GLU A 475 15.65 11.18 -2.52
C GLU A 475 14.84 12.23 -3.31
N GLY A 476 13.63 12.51 -2.88
CA GLY A 476 12.68 13.42 -3.52
C GLY A 476 11.91 12.80 -4.67
N VAL A 477 10.72 13.34 -4.94
CA VAL A 477 9.75 12.77 -5.91
C VAL A 477 10.31 12.67 -7.32
N SER A 478 11.07 13.65 -7.79
CA SER A 478 11.63 13.67 -9.15
C SER A 478 12.64 12.52 -9.37
N ALA A 479 13.52 12.28 -8.38
CA ALA A 479 14.49 11.19 -8.47
C ALA A 479 13.81 9.82 -8.33
N HIS A 480 12.84 9.69 -7.42
CA HIS A 480 12.03 8.49 -7.27
C HIS A 480 11.29 8.16 -8.56
N TRP A 481 10.69 9.18 -9.21
CA TRP A 481 10.03 9.04 -10.50
C TRP A 481 11.00 8.61 -11.62
N GLU A 482 12.18 9.23 -11.69
CA GLU A 482 13.22 8.80 -12.65
C GLU A 482 13.62 7.34 -12.42
N GLY A 483 13.76 6.94 -11.15
CA GLY A 483 14.05 5.56 -10.77
C GLY A 483 13.00 4.57 -11.28
N PHE A 484 11.73 4.87 -11.07
CA PHE A 484 10.60 4.10 -11.59
C PHE A 484 10.66 3.98 -13.12
N LEU A 485 10.74 5.10 -13.83
CA LEU A 485 10.78 5.12 -15.30
C LEU A 485 12.00 4.39 -15.87
N CYS A 486 13.17 4.54 -15.24
CA CYS A 486 14.39 3.84 -15.66
C CYS A 486 14.31 2.33 -15.46
N ARG A 487 13.60 1.88 -14.43
CA ARG A 487 13.39 0.45 -14.18
C ARG A 487 12.42 -0.14 -15.20
N GLU A 488 11.30 0.53 -15.48
CA GLU A 488 10.25 0.00 -16.35
C GLU A 488 10.57 0.14 -17.85
N PHE A 489 11.21 1.24 -18.27
CA PHE A 489 11.44 1.55 -19.68
C PHE A 489 12.91 1.52 -20.10
N GLY A 490 13.81 1.15 -19.17
CA GLY A 490 15.24 1.22 -19.39
C GLY A 490 15.82 2.64 -19.19
N ARG A 491 17.10 2.71 -18.84
CA ARG A 491 17.76 3.95 -18.37
C ARG A 491 17.67 5.11 -19.36
N LYS A 492 17.79 4.85 -20.66
CA LYS A 492 17.78 5.91 -21.69
C LYS A 492 16.37 6.52 -21.83
N ALA A 493 15.38 5.67 -22.04
CA ALA A 493 13.99 6.08 -22.19
C ALA A 493 13.45 6.69 -20.88
N GLY A 494 13.71 6.08 -19.74
CA GLY A 494 13.23 6.58 -18.45
C GLY A 494 13.70 8.00 -18.14
N LYS A 495 14.98 8.32 -18.43
CA LYS A 495 15.48 9.69 -18.28
C LYS A 495 14.84 10.68 -19.25
N ALA A 496 14.55 10.27 -20.48
CA ALA A 496 13.89 11.12 -21.46
C ALA A 496 12.42 11.34 -21.12
N LEU A 497 11.72 10.32 -20.59
CA LEU A 497 10.31 10.40 -20.22
C LEU A 497 10.06 11.23 -18.95
N ARG A 498 11.04 11.35 -18.05
CA ARG A 498 10.85 12.09 -16.80
C ARG A 498 10.29 13.51 -17.00
N PRO A 499 10.92 14.41 -17.78
CA PRO A 499 10.39 15.77 -17.96
C PRO A 499 9.01 15.78 -18.65
N VAL A 500 8.75 14.85 -19.57
CA VAL A 500 7.44 14.71 -20.24
C VAL A 500 6.34 14.42 -19.22
N MET A 501 6.58 13.48 -18.33
CA MET A 501 5.60 13.10 -17.31
C MET A 501 5.47 14.13 -16.19
N GLU A 502 6.56 14.82 -15.82
CA GLU A 502 6.49 15.96 -14.88
C GLU A 502 5.60 17.07 -15.46
N GLU A 503 5.70 17.36 -16.74
CA GLU A 503 4.85 18.33 -17.42
C GLU A 503 3.39 17.84 -17.52
N HIS A 504 3.15 16.56 -17.82
CA HIS A 504 1.81 15.97 -17.75
C HIS A 504 1.14 16.20 -16.38
N TYR A 505 1.85 15.89 -15.30
CA TYR A 505 1.31 16.08 -13.95
C TYR A 505 1.15 17.56 -13.59
N ARG A 506 2.03 18.45 -14.08
CA ARG A 506 1.88 19.90 -13.90
C ARG A 506 0.60 20.41 -14.59
N LEU A 507 0.37 20.02 -15.83
CA LEU A 507 -0.83 20.38 -16.58
C LEU A 507 -2.09 19.83 -15.90
N ALA A 508 -2.06 18.57 -15.47
CA ALA A 508 -3.18 17.94 -14.76
C ALA A 508 -3.44 18.57 -13.39
N TYR A 509 -2.40 19.06 -12.70
CA TYR A 509 -2.56 19.76 -11.42
C TYR A 509 -3.21 21.14 -11.59
N VAL A 510 -2.85 21.88 -12.64
CA VAL A 510 -3.49 23.18 -12.95
C VAL A 510 -4.98 22.96 -13.16
N ARG A 511 -5.35 21.99 -13.97
CA ARG A 511 -6.73 21.54 -14.13
C ARG A 511 -6.75 20.15 -14.76
N LYS A 512 -7.40 19.20 -14.10
CA LYS A 512 -7.53 17.84 -14.64
C LYS A 512 -8.30 17.84 -15.96
N PRO A 513 -7.92 17.02 -16.95
CA PRO A 513 -8.72 16.84 -18.18
C PRO A 513 -10.17 16.46 -17.87
N GLU A 514 -10.42 15.65 -16.86
CA GLU A 514 -11.74 15.22 -16.42
C GLU A 514 -12.62 16.39 -15.94
N PHE A 515 -12.00 17.52 -15.54
CA PHE A 515 -12.70 18.72 -15.06
C PHE A 515 -12.95 19.75 -16.16
N MET A 516 -12.71 19.41 -17.42
CA MET A 516 -12.83 20.33 -18.55
C MET A 516 -14.25 20.43 -19.13
N GLY A 517 -15.18 19.65 -18.68
CA GLY A 517 -16.56 19.71 -19.14
C GLY A 517 -17.54 19.07 -18.16
N ASN A 518 -18.80 19.38 -18.39
CA ASN A 518 -19.91 18.73 -17.69
C ASN A 518 -20.14 17.35 -18.29
N THR A 519 -19.41 16.36 -17.88
CA THR A 519 -19.48 15.01 -18.43
C THR A 519 -20.18 14.00 -17.52
N ARG A 520 -20.79 14.47 -16.43
CA ARG A 520 -21.27 13.61 -15.37
C ARG A 520 -22.70 13.16 -15.56
N GLU A 521 -22.95 11.97 -15.09
CA GLU A 521 -24.30 11.41 -15.07
C GLU A 521 -25.24 12.23 -14.18
N GLU A 522 -24.71 12.84 -13.12
CA GLU A 522 -25.42 13.71 -12.20
C GLU A 522 -25.91 15.02 -12.82
N GLU A 523 -25.45 15.39 -14.00
CA GLU A 523 -26.04 16.50 -14.76
C GLU A 523 -27.51 16.28 -15.08
N ARG A 524 -27.97 15.05 -15.08
CA ARG A 524 -29.38 14.68 -15.19
C ARG A 524 -30.15 15.03 -13.92
N ASP A 525 -29.47 15.15 -12.79
CA ASP A 525 -30.08 15.57 -11.52
C ASP A 525 -30.25 17.09 -11.50
N ARG A 526 -31.48 17.55 -11.35
CA ARG A 526 -31.83 18.99 -11.31
C ARG A 526 -31.10 19.74 -10.19
N ALA A 527 -30.79 19.10 -9.08
CA ALA A 527 -30.07 19.69 -7.96
C ALA A 527 -28.64 20.11 -8.31
N TYR A 528 -28.02 19.47 -9.30
CA TYR A 528 -26.62 19.68 -9.70
C TYR A 528 -26.44 20.43 -11.03
N ARG A 529 -27.53 20.75 -11.73
CA ARG A 529 -27.48 21.54 -12.97
C ARG A 529 -26.88 22.95 -12.81
N VAL A 530 -26.67 23.38 -11.58
CA VAL A 530 -26.13 24.70 -11.25
C VAL A 530 -24.59 24.66 -11.12
N VAL A 531 -23.99 23.47 -10.99
CA VAL A 531 -22.52 23.33 -10.96
C VAL A 531 -22.00 23.50 -12.38
N LYS A 532 -21.54 24.70 -12.67
CA LYS A 532 -20.88 25.02 -13.94
C LYS A 532 -19.40 25.01 -13.73
N ASP A 533 -18.69 24.35 -14.65
CA ASP A 533 -17.24 24.51 -14.73
C ASP A 533 -16.89 25.99 -14.94
N LEU A 534 -15.72 26.36 -14.46
CA LEU A 534 -15.18 27.69 -14.77
C LEU A 534 -15.07 27.82 -16.29
N PRO A 535 -15.53 28.95 -16.87
CA PRO A 535 -15.46 29.15 -18.30
C PRO A 535 -13.99 29.15 -18.76
N TRP A 536 -13.73 28.40 -19.81
CA TRP A 536 -12.44 28.42 -20.49
C TRP A 536 -12.41 29.57 -21.49
N SER A 537 -11.34 30.36 -21.44
CA SER A 537 -11.08 31.28 -22.55
C SER A 537 -10.59 30.49 -23.78
N ARG A 538 -10.87 31.00 -24.98
CA ARG A 538 -10.35 30.40 -26.21
C ARG A 538 -8.82 30.29 -26.19
N ARG A 539 -8.14 31.23 -25.60
CA ARG A 539 -6.70 31.26 -25.43
C ARG A 539 -6.21 30.09 -24.56
N GLU A 540 -6.81 29.89 -23.38
CA GLU A 540 -6.44 28.80 -22.48
C GLU A 540 -6.61 27.43 -23.14
N ILE A 541 -7.70 27.23 -23.90
CA ILE A 541 -7.91 25.99 -24.64
C ILE A 541 -6.81 25.78 -25.68
N GLN A 542 -6.45 26.84 -26.42
CA GLN A 542 -5.41 26.74 -27.43
C GLN A 542 -4.02 26.48 -26.84
N GLU A 543 -3.65 27.18 -25.77
CA GLU A 543 -2.40 26.96 -25.04
C GLU A 543 -2.33 25.52 -24.53
N ARG A 544 -3.37 25.03 -23.89
CA ARG A 544 -3.42 23.67 -23.35
C ARG A 544 -3.36 22.60 -24.44
N LEU A 545 -4.02 22.79 -25.56
CA LEU A 545 -3.89 21.88 -26.71
C LEU A 545 -2.47 21.84 -27.25
N THR A 546 -1.78 22.98 -27.29
CA THR A 546 -0.37 23.07 -27.68
C THR A 546 0.51 22.30 -26.72
N ASP A 547 0.38 22.57 -25.41
CA ASP A 547 1.17 21.93 -24.35
C ASP A 547 1.02 20.38 -24.40
N TYR A 548 -0.22 19.87 -24.51
CA TYR A 548 -0.45 18.42 -24.61
C TYR A 548 0.07 17.79 -25.90
N ARG A 549 0.06 18.53 -27.02
CA ARG A 549 0.66 18.06 -28.27
C ARG A 549 2.18 17.98 -28.16
N GLU A 550 2.81 18.98 -27.57
CA GLU A 550 4.26 19.01 -27.36
C GLU A 550 4.73 17.81 -26.53
N ILE A 551 4.10 17.53 -25.37
CA ILE A 551 4.48 16.37 -24.56
C ILE A 551 4.16 15.05 -25.26
N SER A 552 3.09 14.97 -26.05
CA SER A 552 2.76 13.77 -26.83
C SER A 552 3.80 13.49 -27.92
N ASP A 553 4.22 14.54 -28.64
CA ASP A 553 5.24 14.44 -29.69
C ASP A 553 6.62 14.07 -29.10
N GLU A 554 6.94 14.59 -27.92
CA GLU A 554 8.18 14.27 -27.21
C GLU A 554 8.18 12.84 -26.68
N ALA A 555 7.05 12.38 -26.15
CA ALA A 555 6.90 10.99 -25.71
C ALA A 555 7.01 9.98 -26.86
N GLY A 556 6.65 10.38 -28.08
CA GLY A 556 6.76 9.54 -29.29
C GLY A 556 8.16 9.44 -29.90
N ARG A 557 9.12 10.26 -29.45
CA ARG A 557 10.53 10.24 -29.91
C ARG A 557 11.38 9.28 -29.10
#